data_a547a8fb403246ec4a5d44397468cdec
#
_entry.id   a547a8fb403246ec4a5d44397468cdec
#
_cell.length_a   1.000
_cell.length_b   1.000
_cell.length_c   1.000
_cell.angle_alpha   90.00
_cell.angle_beta   90.00
_cell.angle_gamma   90.00
#
_symmetry.space_group_name_H-M   'P 1'
#
loop_
_entity.id
_entity.type
_entity.pdbx_description
1 polymer ?
#
loop_
_entity_poly.entity_id
_entity_poly.type
_entity_poly.pdbx_seq_one_letter_code
_entity_poly.pdbx_strand_id
1 'polypeptide(L)'
;MDITIYLSLLFLGVYLAGLAVRRWIFLRDKRLMKSEIRSGGRAVAKIDELEPGCVKKFWLICQKYRIDAFLVNDQGQFHAYVNRCRHMATPLDFIRDQFLSEDGRYLMCYTHGALYEFANGMCVEGPCKGEALYRLPVRVDGDEVLVGCPEGDLKALAD
;
A
#
# COMPACT_ATOMS: atom_id res chain seq x y z
N MET A 1 -40.13 31.19 18.47
CA MET A 1 -38.68 31.01 18.18
C MET A 1 -38.57 30.84 16.67
N ASP A 2 -37.83 31.73 16.01
CA ASP A 2 -37.83 31.88 14.54
C ASP A 2 -37.23 30.63 13.88
N ILE A 3 -37.88 30.02 12.91
CA ILE A 3 -37.47 28.78 12.21
C ILE A 3 -36.11 28.95 11.55
N THR A 4 -35.75 30.18 11.18
CA THR A 4 -34.43 30.55 10.64
C THR A 4 -33.30 30.35 11.64
N ILE A 5 -33.55 30.68 12.92
CA ILE A 5 -32.56 30.48 14.02
C ILE A 5 -32.37 29.01 14.26
N TYR A 6 -33.44 28.19 14.25
CA TYR A 6 -33.34 26.76 14.44
C TYR A 6 -32.56 26.07 13.32
N LEU A 7 -32.82 26.41 12.07
CA LEU A 7 -32.07 25.89 10.92
C LEU A 7 -30.60 26.29 10.96
N SER A 8 -30.27 27.52 11.34
CA SER A 8 -28.87 27.99 11.44
C SER A 8 -28.10 27.21 12.52
N LEU A 9 -28.72 26.93 13.67
CA LEU A 9 -28.10 26.15 14.74
C LEU A 9 -27.89 24.68 14.33
N LEU A 10 -28.82 24.11 13.55
CA LEU A 10 -28.73 22.76 13.03
C LEU A 10 -27.58 22.62 12.02
N PHE A 11 -27.45 23.57 11.10
CA PHE A 11 -26.32 23.63 10.13
C PHE A 11 -24.99 23.82 10.84
N LEU A 12 -24.92 24.69 11.84
CA LEU A 12 -23.71 24.88 12.64
C LEU A 12 -23.31 23.59 13.38
N GLY A 13 -24.29 22.88 13.96
CA GLY A 13 -24.05 21.59 14.63
C GLY A 13 -23.49 20.52 13.69
N VAL A 14 -24.05 20.37 12.49
CA VAL A 14 -23.56 19.43 11.46
C VAL A 14 -22.14 19.80 11.00
N TYR A 15 -21.88 21.10 10.82
CA TYR A 15 -20.56 21.59 10.41
C TYR A 15 -19.50 21.31 11.49
N LEU A 16 -19.81 21.60 12.76
CA LEU A 16 -18.90 21.33 13.89
C LEU A 16 -18.66 19.84 14.10
N ALA A 17 -19.69 18.99 13.93
CA ALA A 17 -19.54 17.54 13.96
C ALA A 17 -18.62 17.05 12.83
N GLY A 18 -18.75 17.57 11.63
CA GLY A 18 -17.86 17.27 10.49
C GLY A 18 -16.40 17.65 10.77
N LEU A 19 -16.16 18.81 11.38
CA LEU A 19 -14.81 19.23 11.80
C LEU A 19 -14.23 18.31 12.90
N ALA A 20 -15.05 17.91 13.86
CA ALA A 20 -14.63 16.99 14.93
C ALA A 20 -14.26 15.61 14.38
N VAL A 21 -15.04 15.07 13.44
CA VAL A 21 -14.74 13.79 12.77
C VAL A 21 -13.45 13.88 11.96
N ARG A 22 -13.24 14.95 11.18
CA ARG A 22 -11.99 15.18 10.44
C ARG A 22 -10.78 15.27 11.36
N ARG A 23 -10.91 16.00 12.47
CA ARG A 23 -9.85 16.12 13.48
C ARG A 23 -9.56 14.78 14.16
N TRP A 24 -10.59 13.97 14.44
CA TRP A 24 -10.45 12.64 15.03
C TRP A 24 -9.73 11.67 14.09
N ILE A 25 -10.12 11.64 12.79
CA ILE A 25 -9.43 10.86 11.75
C ILE A 25 -7.96 11.25 11.67
N PHE A 26 -7.65 12.54 11.58
CA PHE A 26 -6.29 13.06 11.51
C PHE A 26 -5.43 12.70 12.75
N LEU A 27 -6.02 12.76 13.95
CA LEU A 27 -5.33 12.38 15.20
C LEU A 27 -5.14 10.85 15.30
N ARG A 28 -6.09 10.07 14.80
CA ARG A 28 -5.99 8.62 14.72
C ARG A 28 -4.85 8.21 13.79
N ASP A 29 -4.79 8.81 12.61
CA ASP A 29 -3.72 8.54 11.65
C ASP A 29 -2.34 8.90 12.19
N LYS A 30 -2.21 10.02 12.91
CA LYS A 30 -0.96 10.37 13.60
C LYS A 30 -0.55 9.38 14.69
N ARG A 31 -1.52 8.82 15.44
CA ARG A 31 -1.23 7.79 16.46
C ARG A 31 -0.78 6.48 15.81
N LEU A 32 -1.44 6.06 14.74
CA LEU A 32 -1.08 4.89 13.95
C LEU A 32 0.33 5.06 13.36
N MET A 33 0.63 6.18 12.71
CA MET A 33 1.99 6.49 12.23
C MET A 33 3.06 6.42 13.33
N LYS A 34 2.76 6.93 14.53
CA LYS A 34 3.70 6.89 15.66
C LYS A 34 3.91 5.46 16.20
N SER A 35 2.90 4.59 16.13
CA SER A 35 3.02 3.17 16.49
C SER A 35 3.80 2.40 15.44
N GLU A 36 3.60 2.66 14.15
CA GLU A 36 4.33 2.08 13.03
C GLU A 36 5.84 2.36 13.11
N ILE A 37 6.22 3.59 13.42
CA ILE A 37 7.63 3.97 13.61
C ILE A 37 8.25 3.21 14.80
N ARG A 38 7.51 2.97 15.89
CA ARG A 38 7.98 2.24 17.07
C ARG A 38 8.08 0.73 16.86
N SER A 39 7.22 0.14 16.06
CA SER A 39 7.17 -1.31 15.81
C SER A 39 8.05 -1.76 14.63
N GLY A 40 8.71 -0.82 13.92
CA GLY A 40 9.54 -1.13 12.77
C GLY A 40 8.77 -1.60 11.54
N GLY A 41 7.47 -1.29 11.42
CA GLY A 41 6.64 -1.61 10.26
C GLY A 41 5.16 -1.41 10.50
N ARG A 42 4.38 -1.36 9.43
CA ARG A 42 2.91 -1.28 9.45
C ARG A 42 2.32 -2.67 9.26
N ALA A 43 1.34 -3.04 10.09
CA ALA A 43 0.49 -4.21 9.84
C ALA A 43 -0.37 -3.96 8.60
N VAL A 44 -0.17 -4.77 7.57
CA VAL A 44 -0.85 -4.61 6.27
C VAL A 44 -1.83 -5.72 5.98
N ALA A 45 -1.65 -6.89 6.58
CA ALA A 45 -2.56 -8.04 6.48
C ALA A 45 -2.41 -8.94 7.71
N LYS A 46 -3.37 -9.85 7.90
CA LYS A 46 -3.19 -11.06 8.69
C LYS A 46 -2.72 -12.20 7.79
N ILE A 47 -2.04 -13.19 8.40
CA ILE A 47 -1.50 -14.34 7.64
C ILE A 47 -2.60 -15.17 6.96
N ASP A 48 -3.80 -15.23 7.56
CA ASP A 48 -4.97 -15.94 7.06
C ASP A 48 -5.87 -15.08 6.15
N GLU A 49 -5.61 -13.78 6.05
CA GLU A 49 -6.38 -12.85 5.21
C GLU A 49 -5.98 -12.90 3.73
N LEU A 50 -4.74 -13.24 3.44
CA LEU A 50 -4.22 -13.25 2.08
C LEU A 50 -3.86 -14.69 1.66
N GLU A 51 -4.71 -15.29 0.83
CA GLU A 51 -4.50 -16.65 0.32
C GLU A 51 -3.22 -16.76 -0.54
N PRO A 52 -2.62 -17.97 -0.65
CA PRO A 52 -1.50 -18.22 -1.55
C PRO A 52 -1.80 -17.81 -2.99
N GLY A 53 -0.85 -17.13 -3.63
CA GLY A 53 -1.00 -16.60 -4.99
C GLY A 53 -1.79 -15.29 -5.07
N CYS A 54 -2.31 -14.76 -3.95
CA CYS A 54 -3.05 -13.50 -3.94
C CYS A 54 -2.16 -12.29 -3.67
N VAL A 55 -2.63 -11.12 -4.12
CA VAL A 55 -1.94 -9.84 -3.96
C VAL A 55 -2.87 -8.84 -3.26
N LYS A 56 -2.33 -8.10 -2.29
CA LYS A 56 -3.03 -7.04 -1.57
C LYS A 56 -2.31 -5.72 -1.74
N LYS A 57 -2.97 -4.74 -2.33
CA LYS A 57 -2.47 -3.36 -2.45
C LYS A 57 -2.59 -2.61 -1.13
N PHE A 58 -1.60 -1.81 -0.82
CA PHE A 58 -1.59 -0.92 0.34
C PHE A 58 -0.67 0.29 0.08
N TRP A 59 -0.54 1.17 1.04
CA TRP A 59 0.40 2.28 1.00
C TRP A 59 1.08 2.46 2.36
N LEU A 60 2.28 3.02 2.34
CA LEU A 60 3.05 3.39 3.52
C LEU A 60 3.31 4.90 3.54
N ILE A 61 3.45 5.46 4.74
CA ILE A 61 4.05 6.78 4.90
C ILE A 61 5.46 6.60 5.46
N CYS A 62 6.44 6.82 4.59
CA CYS A 62 7.85 6.72 4.92
C CYS A 62 8.42 8.13 5.06
N GLN A 63 8.71 8.57 6.28
CA GLN A 63 9.01 9.97 6.61
C GLN A 63 7.84 10.89 6.20
N LYS A 64 8.00 11.66 5.12
CA LYS A 64 6.96 12.56 4.55
C LYS A 64 6.40 12.06 3.21
N TYR A 65 6.90 10.94 2.71
CA TYR A 65 6.53 10.40 1.41
C TYR A 65 5.49 9.29 1.54
N ARG A 66 4.48 9.31 0.68
CA ARG A 66 3.58 8.21 0.47
C ARG A 66 4.20 7.25 -0.54
N ILE A 67 4.28 5.98 -0.18
CA ILE A 67 4.78 4.89 -1.03
C ILE A 67 3.62 3.95 -1.30
N ASP A 68 3.16 3.88 -2.54
CA ASP A 68 2.18 2.88 -2.97
C ASP A 68 2.89 1.54 -3.17
N ALA A 69 2.31 0.48 -2.63
CA ALA A 69 2.94 -0.82 -2.52
C ALA A 69 1.92 -1.95 -2.61
N PHE A 70 2.42 -3.17 -2.75
CA PHE A 70 1.60 -4.37 -2.67
C PHE A 70 2.34 -5.50 -1.93
N LEU A 71 1.54 -6.37 -1.30
CA LEU A 71 1.96 -7.59 -0.63
C LEU A 71 1.51 -8.76 -1.49
N VAL A 72 2.38 -9.74 -1.72
CA VAL A 72 2.05 -11.01 -2.35
C VAL A 72 2.32 -12.16 -1.39
N ASN A 73 1.42 -13.14 -1.35
CA ASN A 73 1.61 -14.39 -0.63
C ASN A 73 2.10 -15.47 -1.61
N ASP A 74 3.39 -15.78 -1.56
CA ASP A 74 4.01 -16.86 -2.32
C ASP A 74 4.06 -18.13 -1.46
N GLN A 75 3.03 -18.97 -1.55
CA GLN A 75 2.92 -20.25 -0.84
C GLN A 75 3.18 -20.15 0.68
N GLY A 76 2.67 -19.10 1.32
CA GLY A 76 2.86 -18.83 2.75
C GLY A 76 4.08 -17.95 3.06
N GLN A 77 4.88 -17.61 2.06
CA GLN A 77 5.94 -16.62 2.17
C GLN A 77 5.44 -15.26 1.69
N PHE A 78 5.59 -14.25 2.51
CA PHE A 78 5.11 -12.91 2.19
C PHE A 78 6.24 -12.04 1.64
N HIS A 79 5.99 -11.43 0.47
CA HIS A 79 6.90 -10.49 -0.16
C HIS A 79 6.16 -9.19 -0.44
N ALA A 80 6.82 -8.06 -0.23
CA ALA A 80 6.23 -6.75 -0.53
C ALA A 80 7.15 -5.93 -1.43
N TYR A 81 6.52 -5.19 -2.32
CA TYR A 81 7.20 -4.37 -3.32
C TYR A 81 6.53 -3.02 -3.46
N VAL A 82 7.32 -2.01 -3.81
CA VAL A 82 6.79 -0.72 -4.27
C VAL A 82 6.02 -0.96 -5.57
N ASN A 83 4.83 -0.39 -5.68
CA ASN A 83 3.98 -0.51 -6.87
C ASN A 83 4.50 0.40 -7.99
N ARG A 84 5.67 0.04 -8.53
CA ARG A 84 6.38 0.84 -9.53
C ARG A 84 7.17 -0.07 -10.47
N CYS A 85 6.76 -0.11 -11.73
CA CYS A 85 7.41 -0.89 -12.77
C CYS A 85 8.82 -0.37 -13.06
N ARG A 86 9.77 -1.28 -13.26
CA ARG A 86 11.17 -0.93 -13.55
C ARG A 86 11.40 -0.34 -14.94
N HIS A 87 10.44 -0.52 -15.87
CA HIS A 87 10.53 0.00 -17.22
C HIS A 87 10.26 1.52 -17.30
N MET A 88 9.06 1.96 -16.89
CA MET A 88 8.63 3.36 -17.02
C MET A 88 8.11 3.96 -15.71
N ALA A 89 8.42 3.33 -14.58
CA ALA A 89 8.00 3.79 -13.27
C ALA A 89 6.48 3.94 -13.07
N THR A 90 5.65 3.34 -13.96
CA THR A 90 4.20 3.29 -13.80
C THR A 90 3.79 2.23 -12.76
N PRO A 91 2.62 2.35 -12.12
CA PRO A 91 2.07 1.28 -11.31
C PRO A 91 1.90 -0.02 -12.12
N LEU A 92 2.14 -1.19 -11.49
CA LEU A 92 1.91 -2.49 -12.15
C LEU A 92 0.44 -2.68 -12.48
N ASP A 93 -0.45 -2.27 -11.57
CA ASP A 93 -1.90 -2.36 -11.68
C ASP A 93 -2.51 -1.19 -12.48
N PHE A 94 -1.99 -0.91 -13.65
CA PHE A 94 -2.58 0.07 -14.57
C PHE A 94 -4.05 -0.26 -14.87
N ILE A 95 -4.37 -1.56 -14.99
CA ILE A 95 -5.74 -2.05 -14.85
C ILE A 95 -5.96 -2.29 -13.36
N ARG A 96 -6.86 -1.53 -12.79
CA ARG A 96 -7.07 -1.42 -11.35
C ARG A 96 -7.13 -2.77 -10.63
N ASP A 97 -6.28 -2.92 -9.61
CA ASP A 97 -6.17 -4.07 -8.72
C ASP A 97 -5.79 -5.40 -9.43
N GLN A 98 -5.29 -5.33 -10.67
CA GLN A 98 -4.78 -6.49 -11.39
C GLN A 98 -3.24 -6.49 -11.36
N PHE A 99 -2.68 -7.53 -10.74
CA PHE A 99 -1.23 -7.69 -10.55
C PHE A 99 -0.69 -8.98 -11.14
N LEU A 100 -1.55 -9.93 -11.52
CA LEU A 100 -1.12 -11.29 -11.88
C LEU A 100 -1.20 -11.51 -13.39
N SER A 101 -0.27 -12.31 -13.90
CA SER A 101 -0.38 -12.90 -15.26
C SER A 101 -1.62 -13.80 -15.36
N GLU A 102 -2.08 -14.10 -16.56
CA GLU A 102 -3.27 -14.93 -16.80
C GLU A 102 -3.19 -16.30 -16.13
N ASP A 103 -1.98 -16.88 -16.05
CA ASP A 103 -1.72 -18.16 -15.40
C ASP A 103 -1.46 -18.06 -13.88
N GLY A 104 -1.47 -16.84 -13.32
CA GLY A 104 -1.28 -16.58 -11.91
C GLY A 104 0.13 -16.83 -11.37
N ARG A 105 1.13 -17.10 -12.24
CA ARG A 105 2.49 -17.47 -11.81
C ARG A 105 3.44 -16.30 -11.61
N TYR A 106 3.13 -15.15 -12.19
CA TYR A 106 3.98 -13.96 -12.16
C TYR A 106 3.18 -12.72 -11.77
N LEU A 107 3.86 -11.75 -11.17
CA LEU A 107 3.37 -10.38 -11.14
C LEU A 107 3.52 -9.78 -12.54
N MET A 108 2.52 -9.06 -13.02
CA MET A 108 2.52 -8.47 -14.34
C MET A 108 2.31 -6.96 -14.28
N CYS A 109 3.13 -6.23 -15.04
CA CYS A 109 2.88 -4.82 -15.30
C CYS A 109 1.94 -4.68 -16.49
N TYR A 110 0.71 -4.25 -16.24
CA TYR A 110 -0.34 -4.14 -17.26
C TYR A 110 -0.12 -3.00 -18.29
N THR A 111 0.95 -2.22 -18.14
CA THR A 111 1.31 -1.19 -19.14
C THR A 111 1.98 -1.80 -20.37
N HIS A 112 2.98 -2.69 -20.16
CA HIS A 112 3.75 -3.29 -21.29
C HIS A 112 4.11 -4.77 -21.07
N GLY A 113 3.40 -5.47 -20.18
CA GLY A 113 3.49 -6.91 -20.00
C GLY A 113 4.80 -7.40 -19.35
N ALA A 114 5.54 -6.56 -18.63
CA ALA A 114 6.71 -7.03 -17.88
C ALA A 114 6.28 -8.03 -16.79
N LEU A 115 6.90 -9.22 -16.75
CA LEU A 115 6.62 -10.31 -15.81
C LEU A 115 7.70 -10.39 -14.74
N TYR A 116 7.28 -10.46 -13.46
CA TYR A 116 8.18 -10.51 -12.31
C TYR A 116 7.89 -11.71 -11.43
N GLU A 117 8.93 -12.35 -10.92
CA GLU A 117 8.81 -13.43 -9.94
C GLU A 117 8.29 -12.93 -8.59
N PHE A 118 7.49 -13.74 -7.88
CA PHE A 118 6.95 -13.38 -6.56
C PHE A 118 8.05 -13.23 -5.50
N ALA A 119 8.98 -14.19 -5.46
CA ALA A 119 9.94 -14.33 -4.36
C ALA A 119 10.99 -13.22 -4.29
N ASN A 120 11.46 -12.73 -5.44
CA ASN A 120 12.57 -11.79 -5.53
C ASN A 120 12.25 -10.51 -6.31
N GLY A 121 11.08 -10.46 -6.99
CA GLY A 121 10.66 -9.34 -7.83
C GLY A 121 11.48 -9.19 -9.11
N MET A 122 12.25 -10.21 -9.52
CA MET A 122 13.07 -10.17 -10.74
C MET A 122 12.20 -10.18 -11.99
N CYS A 123 12.43 -9.27 -12.91
CA CYS A 123 11.79 -9.26 -14.21
C CYS A 123 12.39 -10.36 -15.09
N VAL A 124 11.59 -11.39 -15.39
CA VAL A 124 12.00 -12.54 -16.19
C VAL A 124 11.66 -12.37 -17.67
N GLU A 125 10.66 -11.53 -17.97
CA GLU A 125 10.21 -11.26 -19.33
C GLU A 125 9.73 -9.81 -19.47
N GLY A 126 9.91 -9.23 -20.65
CA GLY A 126 9.48 -7.88 -20.98
C GLY A 126 10.63 -6.87 -21.05
N PRO A 127 10.29 -5.56 -21.16
CA PRO A 127 11.26 -4.52 -21.50
C PRO A 127 12.32 -4.21 -20.42
N CYS A 128 12.09 -4.64 -19.18
CA CYS A 128 13.05 -4.47 -18.08
C CYS A 128 13.60 -5.79 -17.55
N LYS A 129 13.73 -6.79 -18.43
CA LYS A 129 14.30 -8.09 -18.07
C LYS A 129 15.67 -7.97 -17.38
N GLY A 130 15.79 -8.62 -16.22
CA GLY A 130 16.99 -8.57 -15.38
C GLY A 130 16.99 -7.47 -14.31
N GLU A 131 15.98 -6.58 -14.32
CA GLU A 131 15.77 -5.60 -13.26
C GLU A 131 14.81 -6.16 -12.20
N ALA A 132 15.03 -5.81 -10.93
CA ALA A 132 14.14 -6.23 -9.86
C ALA A 132 13.26 -5.08 -9.34
N LEU A 133 12.02 -5.38 -8.96
CA LEU A 133 11.13 -4.47 -8.23
C LEU A 133 11.80 -3.98 -6.93
N TYR A 134 11.46 -2.80 -6.49
CA TYR A 134 11.92 -2.25 -5.21
C TYR A 134 11.28 -3.01 -4.06
N ARG A 135 12.07 -3.84 -3.37
CA ARG A 135 11.62 -4.68 -2.26
C ARG A 135 11.42 -3.87 -0.98
N LEU A 136 10.38 -4.20 -0.24
CA LEU A 136 10.10 -3.67 1.09
C LEU A 136 10.45 -4.73 2.15
N PRO A 137 10.97 -4.32 3.33
CA PRO A 137 11.16 -5.23 4.45
C PRO A 137 9.82 -5.81 4.91
N VAL A 138 9.73 -7.14 5.01
CA VAL A 138 8.55 -7.86 5.50
C VAL A 138 8.95 -8.70 6.70
N ARG A 139 8.13 -8.72 7.74
CA ARG A 139 8.22 -9.68 8.83
C ARG A 139 6.83 -10.11 9.28
N VAL A 140 6.74 -11.31 9.82
CA VAL A 140 5.53 -11.80 10.48
C VAL A 140 5.73 -11.66 11.99
N ASP A 141 4.72 -11.13 12.69
CA ASP A 141 4.70 -10.95 14.13
C ASP A 141 3.34 -11.43 14.67
N GLY A 142 3.33 -12.61 15.30
CA GLY A 142 2.09 -13.29 15.64
C GLY A 142 1.29 -13.69 14.40
N ASP A 143 0.08 -13.16 14.25
CA ASP A 143 -0.80 -13.34 13.11
C ASP A 143 -0.75 -12.19 12.08
N GLU A 144 0.07 -11.17 12.34
CA GLU A 144 0.16 -9.98 11.50
C GLU A 144 1.37 -10.01 10.56
N VAL A 145 1.17 -9.57 9.33
CA VAL A 145 2.23 -9.29 8.35
C VAL A 145 2.56 -7.81 8.40
N LEU A 146 3.77 -7.52 8.85
CA LEU A 146 4.28 -6.15 9.01
C LEU A 146 5.20 -5.80 7.84
N VAL A 147 5.01 -4.61 7.27
CA VAL A 147 5.86 -4.11 6.18
C VAL A 147 6.51 -2.79 6.61
N GLY A 148 7.82 -2.73 6.47
CA GLY A 148 8.64 -1.55 6.76
C GLY A 148 8.86 -0.66 5.55
N CYS A 149 9.42 0.53 5.82
CA CYS A 149 9.82 1.44 4.76
C CYS A 149 11.04 0.92 4.00
N PRO A 150 11.14 1.19 2.68
CA PRO A 150 12.33 0.84 1.91
C PRO A 150 13.54 1.68 2.35
N GLU A 151 14.73 1.11 2.14
CA GLU A 151 15.96 1.86 2.25
C GLU A 151 16.23 2.67 0.97
N GLY A 152 17.00 3.74 1.08
CA GLY A 152 17.44 4.55 -0.07
C GLY A 152 16.65 5.83 -0.30
N ASP A 153 16.58 6.28 -1.55
CA ASP A 153 15.94 7.55 -1.93
C ASP A 153 14.42 7.41 -2.00
N LEU A 154 13.76 7.72 -0.88
CA LEU A 154 12.29 7.69 -0.75
C LEU A 154 11.59 8.64 -1.72
N LYS A 155 12.23 9.75 -2.12
CA LYS A 155 11.64 10.68 -3.09
C LYS A 155 11.54 10.05 -4.48
N ALA A 156 12.53 9.25 -4.85
CA ALA A 156 12.49 8.54 -6.14
C ALA A 156 11.45 7.41 -6.17
N LEU A 157 11.00 6.93 -5.01
CA LEU A 157 10.01 5.84 -4.89
C LEU A 157 8.59 6.34 -4.62
N ALA A 158 8.43 7.60 -4.22
CA ALA A 158 7.12 8.23 -4.00
C ALA A 158 6.51 8.71 -5.32
N ASP A 159 5.18 8.77 -5.36
CA ASP A 159 4.41 9.38 -6.43
C ASP A 159 4.38 10.91 -6.30
#